data_722962e1be90933c3e2a4e672d75d5fc
#
_entry.id   722962e1be90933c3e2a4e672d75d5fc
#
_cell.length_a   1.000
_cell.length_b   1.000
_cell.length_c   1.000
_cell.angle_alpha   90.00
_cell.angle_beta   90.00
_cell.angle_gamma   90.00
#
_symmetry.space_group_name_H-M   'P 1'
#
loop_
_entity.id
_entity.type
_entity.pdbx_description
1 polymer ?
#
loop_
_entity_poly.entity_id
_entity_poly.type
_entity_poly.pdbx_seq_one_letter_code
_entity_poly.pdbx_strand_id
1 'polypeptide(L)'
;MKENEGFFIFLFIVLTWYMAAMYRIPSLMALSLAELFMVFLLFLSARYFRRNFQAGFCEKQEVVRKKGKISVRIWTENHAFLPLGRYRIQLFSSYEKFQKGRFFTYDGSIDSKKREEEELVLEAPWCGKLYVSMIYRQTYDYLSLFKTRAKSFCEEEIAVLPSGFPLTVRLSSSAAWENRGYEEDAAPQAGGSGGEIRQLREYVPGDLVRRIHWNQSARTDRLLVKEFQKEEEESVSLYLDFSGEEEPRAKEWGAFYQILSGLILGLLKEKAAVQVSWEDSRGQFSCQEVKNEQECMSLLLLLYDREEMLFIKSASRGGQPDGFTLNLDREVYFKEGCAHKFSLENCEKELEETQIIIC
;
A
#
# COMPACT_ATOMS: atom_id res chain seq x y z
N MET A 1 16.43 3.12 33.63
CA MET A 1 17.34 2.44 34.58
C MET A 1 18.77 2.28 34.09
N LYS A 2 19.12 2.54 32.81
CA LYS A 2 20.47 2.29 32.25
C LYS A 2 21.43 3.50 32.14
N GLU A 3 21.00 4.68 32.47
CA GLU A 3 21.90 5.86 32.45
C GLU A 3 22.89 5.92 33.63
N ASN A 4 22.62 5.20 34.70
CA ASN A 4 23.42 5.25 35.89
C ASN A 4 24.60 4.26 35.90
N GLU A 5 24.64 3.26 35.04
CA GLU A 5 25.72 2.24 35.05
C GLU A 5 27.07 2.87 34.71
N GLY A 6 27.14 3.75 33.72
CA GLY A 6 28.36 4.49 33.39
C GLY A 6 28.85 5.39 34.50
N PHE A 7 27.91 6.00 35.24
CA PHE A 7 28.26 6.83 36.40
C PHE A 7 28.86 6.01 37.53
N PHE A 8 28.33 4.82 37.84
CA PHE A 8 28.88 3.96 38.88
C PHE A 8 30.28 3.45 38.52
N ILE A 9 30.52 3.07 37.26
CA ILE A 9 31.87 2.66 36.81
C ILE A 9 32.84 3.82 36.91
N PHE A 10 32.45 5.01 36.48
CA PHE A 10 33.27 6.20 36.62
C PHE A 10 33.60 6.50 38.10
N LEU A 11 32.62 6.44 38.98
CA LEU A 11 32.78 6.63 40.41
C LEU A 11 33.73 5.57 41.01
N PHE A 12 33.62 4.33 40.58
CA PHE A 12 34.47 3.23 41.03
C PHE A 12 35.92 3.46 40.61
N ILE A 13 36.17 3.85 39.36
CA ILE A 13 37.51 4.18 38.87
C ILE A 13 38.12 5.37 39.65
N VAL A 14 37.33 6.39 39.93
CA VAL A 14 37.78 7.54 40.74
C VAL A 14 38.11 7.11 42.16
N LEU A 15 37.34 6.22 42.76
CA LEU A 15 37.55 5.69 44.10
C LEU A 15 38.84 4.84 44.19
N THR A 16 39.03 3.93 43.23
CA THR A 16 40.22 3.07 43.15
C THR A 16 41.48 3.91 42.95
N TRP A 17 41.43 4.94 42.10
CA TRP A 17 42.51 5.89 41.90
C TRP A 17 42.82 6.70 43.13
N TYR A 18 41.80 7.21 43.83
CA TYR A 18 41.95 7.94 45.09
C TYR A 18 42.61 7.09 46.18
N MET A 19 42.16 5.84 46.33
CA MET A 19 42.72 4.89 47.28
C MET A 19 44.18 4.54 46.94
N ALA A 20 44.48 4.36 45.65
CA ALA A 20 45.83 4.10 45.18
C ALA A 20 46.79 5.26 45.48
N ALA A 21 46.33 6.49 45.32
CA ALA A 21 47.12 7.70 45.60
C ALA A 21 47.34 7.91 47.12
N MET A 22 46.31 7.64 47.95
CA MET A 22 46.35 7.85 49.39
C MET A 22 47.23 6.83 50.10
N TYR A 23 47.13 5.54 49.75
CA TYR A 23 47.86 4.46 50.42
C TYR A 23 49.23 4.15 49.77
N ARG A 24 49.54 4.75 48.64
CA ARG A 24 50.80 4.55 47.87
C ARG A 24 51.12 3.07 47.60
N ILE A 25 50.06 2.25 47.40
CA ILE A 25 50.20 0.80 47.12
C ILE A 25 50.38 0.58 45.60
N PRO A 26 51.55 0.05 45.15
CA PRO A 26 51.82 -0.13 43.72
C PRO A 26 50.80 -1.02 42.98
N SER A 27 50.24 -2.04 43.64
CA SER A 27 49.22 -2.92 43.06
C SER A 27 47.92 -2.21 42.80
N LEU A 28 47.48 -1.28 43.66
CA LEU A 28 46.30 -0.46 43.44
C LEU A 28 46.51 0.56 42.31
N MET A 29 47.73 1.10 42.17
CA MET A 29 48.07 1.97 41.02
C MET A 29 48.02 1.18 39.70
N ALA A 30 48.55 -0.04 39.68
CA ALA A 30 48.49 -0.92 38.51
C ALA A 30 47.03 -1.27 38.16
N LEU A 31 46.15 -1.54 39.17
CA LEU A 31 44.74 -1.79 38.98
C LEU A 31 44.01 -0.60 38.36
N SER A 32 44.19 0.60 38.90
CA SER A 32 43.56 1.82 38.38
C SER A 32 44.00 2.14 36.93
N LEU A 33 45.25 1.86 36.58
CA LEU A 33 45.75 1.99 35.22
C LEU A 33 45.10 0.97 34.28
N ALA A 34 44.94 -0.29 34.74
CA ALA A 34 44.28 -1.34 33.99
C ALA A 34 42.77 -1.00 33.73
N GLU A 35 42.08 -0.43 34.73
CA GLU A 35 40.70 0.03 34.57
C GLU A 35 40.58 1.15 33.52
N LEU A 36 41.45 2.14 33.55
CA LEU A 36 41.51 3.21 32.55
C LEU A 36 41.78 2.64 31.15
N PHE A 37 42.72 1.70 31.03
CA PHE A 37 43.03 1.04 29.77
C PHE A 37 41.87 0.23 29.26
N MET A 38 41.15 -0.48 30.13
CA MET A 38 39.92 -1.20 29.77
C MET A 38 38.84 -0.25 29.21
N VAL A 39 38.58 0.89 29.87
CA VAL A 39 37.61 1.88 29.38
C VAL A 39 38.01 2.42 28.01
N PHE A 40 39.31 2.68 27.81
CA PHE A 40 39.84 3.09 26.51
C PHE A 40 39.63 2.04 25.43
N LEU A 41 39.85 0.75 25.73
CA LEU A 41 39.58 -0.34 24.80
C LEU A 41 38.07 -0.46 24.46
N LEU A 42 37.20 -0.29 25.44
CA LEU A 42 35.75 -0.29 25.22
C LEU A 42 35.32 0.87 24.32
N PHE A 43 35.86 2.04 24.50
CA PHE A 43 35.62 3.18 23.61
C PHE A 43 36.11 2.91 22.18
N LEU A 44 37.29 2.32 22.01
CA LEU A 44 37.79 1.93 20.70
C LEU A 44 36.91 0.83 20.05
N SER A 45 36.46 -0.14 20.83
CA SER A 45 35.59 -1.20 20.34
C SER A 45 34.26 -0.66 19.83
N ALA A 46 33.60 0.27 20.54
CA ALA A 46 32.39 0.91 20.09
C ALA A 46 32.57 1.65 18.75
N ARG A 47 33.73 2.35 18.60
CA ARG A 47 34.07 3.04 17.36
C ARG A 47 34.41 2.06 16.22
N TYR A 48 35.04 0.95 16.53
CA TYR A 48 35.36 -0.12 15.59
C TYR A 48 34.09 -0.79 15.07
N PHE A 49 33.14 -1.15 15.94
CA PHE A 49 31.85 -1.73 15.55
C PHE A 49 31.04 -0.78 14.69
N ARG A 50 31.01 0.52 15.00
CA ARG A 50 30.31 1.51 14.17
C ARG A 50 30.75 1.48 12.70
N ARG A 51 32.03 1.25 12.44
CA ARG A 51 32.58 1.25 11.07
C ARG A 51 32.28 -0.04 10.32
N ASN A 52 32.24 -1.16 11.05
CA ASN A 52 32.14 -2.49 10.48
C ASN A 52 30.72 -3.08 10.52
N PHE A 53 29.76 -2.43 11.17
CA PHE A 53 28.37 -2.87 11.20
C PHE A 53 27.57 -2.14 10.14
N GLN A 54 26.88 -2.94 9.30
CA GLN A 54 25.96 -2.46 8.28
C GLN A 54 24.60 -3.09 8.47
N ALA A 55 23.56 -2.37 8.02
CA ALA A 55 22.20 -2.86 8.02
C ALA A 55 21.43 -2.17 6.88
N GLY A 56 20.46 -2.87 6.31
CA GLY A 56 19.62 -2.36 5.25
C GLY A 56 18.35 -3.21 5.11
N PHE A 57 17.49 -2.82 4.18
CA PHE A 57 16.35 -3.64 3.81
C PHE A 57 16.81 -4.75 2.85
N CYS A 58 16.14 -5.92 2.90
CA CYS A 58 16.28 -6.97 1.91
C CYS A 58 15.59 -6.57 0.60
N GLU A 59 15.18 -7.52 -0.22
CA GLU A 59 14.45 -7.24 -1.45
C GLU A 59 13.20 -6.42 -1.18
N LYS A 60 12.90 -5.48 -2.09
CA LYS A 60 11.70 -4.63 -2.03
C LYS A 60 10.43 -5.49 -1.98
N GLN A 61 9.68 -5.36 -0.91
CA GLN A 61 8.30 -5.85 -0.85
C GLN A 61 7.38 -4.78 -1.44
N GLU A 62 7.07 -4.92 -2.73
CA GLU A 62 6.30 -3.87 -3.41
C GLU A 62 4.84 -3.82 -2.99
N VAL A 63 4.23 -4.98 -2.66
CA VAL A 63 2.76 -5.05 -2.44
C VAL A 63 2.41 -6.03 -1.32
N VAL A 64 1.61 -5.58 -0.37
CA VAL A 64 1.09 -6.41 0.74
C VAL A 64 -0.41 -6.18 0.90
N ARG A 65 -1.19 -7.25 1.13
CA ARG A 65 -2.61 -7.12 1.49
C ARG A 65 -2.75 -6.74 2.96
N LYS A 66 -3.64 -5.80 3.25
CA LYS A 66 -3.94 -5.33 4.60
C LYS A 66 -4.40 -6.50 5.49
N LYS A 67 -3.58 -6.83 6.48
CA LYS A 67 -3.92 -7.78 7.56
C LYS A 67 -3.64 -7.16 8.94
N GLY A 68 -3.53 -5.83 9.02
CA GLY A 68 -3.17 -5.10 10.23
C GLY A 68 -1.67 -5.15 10.58
N LYS A 69 -0.94 -6.15 10.08
CA LYS A 69 0.50 -6.32 10.29
C LYS A 69 1.16 -6.72 8.99
N ILE A 70 2.31 -6.11 8.72
CA ILE A 70 3.16 -6.43 7.58
C ILE A 70 4.52 -6.87 8.09
N SER A 71 5.18 -7.76 7.37
CA SER A 71 6.54 -8.16 7.66
C SER A 71 7.51 -7.44 6.74
N VAL A 72 8.54 -6.84 7.32
CA VAL A 72 9.63 -6.18 6.60
C VAL A 72 10.90 -6.92 6.91
N ARG A 73 11.60 -7.40 5.87
CA ARG A 73 12.87 -8.10 6.04
C ARG A 73 14.03 -7.10 6.01
N ILE A 74 14.84 -7.15 7.07
CA ILE A 74 16.07 -6.39 7.18
C ILE A 74 17.26 -7.35 7.17
N TRP A 75 18.35 -6.93 6.55
CA TRP A 75 19.63 -7.62 6.69
C TRP A 75 20.54 -6.82 7.60
N THR A 76 21.33 -7.52 8.40
CA THR A 76 22.39 -6.99 9.25
C THR A 76 23.68 -7.72 8.95
N GLU A 77 24.78 -7.00 8.88
CA GLU A 77 26.08 -7.55 8.54
C GLU A 77 27.17 -6.97 9.43
N ASN A 78 27.98 -7.84 10.00
CA ASN A 78 29.11 -7.49 10.83
C ASN A 78 30.41 -7.87 10.12
N HIS A 79 31.11 -6.90 9.55
CA HIS A 79 32.43 -7.10 8.96
C HIS A 79 33.57 -7.13 10.00
N ALA A 80 33.27 -6.90 11.28
CA ALA A 80 34.23 -6.92 12.33
C ALA A 80 34.76 -8.34 12.62
N PHE A 81 36.02 -8.41 13.07
CA PHE A 81 36.61 -9.66 13.54
C PHE A 81 36.02 -10.14 14.88
N LEU A 82 35.42 -9.23 15.63
CA LEU A 82 34.81 -9.49 16.93
C LEU A 82 33.29 -9.57 16.80
N PRO A 83 32.59 -10.44 17.57
CA PRO A 83 31.15 -10.47 17.60
C PRO A 83 30.61 -9.18 18.21
N LEU A 84 29.52 -8.68 17.65
CA LEU A 84 28.80 -7.49 18.17
C LEU A 84 27.71 -7.98 19.12
N GLY A 85 27.94 -7.83 20.43
CA GLY A 85 27.03 -8.34 21.46
C GLY A 85 25.69 -7.59 21.52
N ARG A 86 25.65 -6.34 21.05
CA ARG A 86 24.41 -5.58 21.01
C ARG A 86 24.45 -4.48 19.95
N TYR A 87 23.41 -4.44 19.15
CA TYR A 87 23.11 -3.30 18.28
C TYR A 87 21.64 -2.91 18.41
N ARG A 88 21.30 -1.72 17.95
CA ARG A 88 19.94 -1.21 17.88
C ARG A 88 19.72 -0.52 16.53
N ILE A 89 18.62 -0.89 15.87
CA ILE A 89 18.16 -0.25 14.65
C ILE A 89 16.87 0.50 14.99
N GLN A 90 16.78 1.75 14.60
CA GLN A 90 15.57 2.53 14.70
C GLN A 90 14.97 2.73 13.32
N LEU A 91 13.73 2.25 13.19
CA LEU A 91 12.89 2.39 12.02
C LEU A 91 11.82 3.45 12.29
N PHE A 92 11.41 4.10 11.25
CA PHE A 92 10.28 5.01 11.24
C PHE A 92 9.33 4.59 10.12
N SER A 93 8.04 4.44 10.42
CA SER A 93 7.02 4.17 9.42
C SER A 93 6.00 5.28 9.39
N SER A 94 5.63 5.73 8.19
CA SER A 94 4.62 6.76 7.97
C SER A 94 3.90 6.50 6.64
N TYR A 95 2.63 6.90 6.56
CA TYR A 95 1.89 6.95 5.30
C TYR A 95 2.10 8.26 4.55
N GLU A 96 2.57 9.29 5.23
CA GLU A 96 2.91 10.59 4.65
C GLU A 96 4.43 10.76 4.68
N LYS A 97 5.01 11.18 3.58
CA LYS A 97 6.46 11.35 3.47
C LYS A 97 6.96 12.36 4.51
N PHE A 98 7.79 11.88 5.48
CA PHE A 98 8.40 12.68 6.55
C PHE A 98 7.46 13.40 7.53
N GLN A 99 6.19 12.99 7.62
CA GLN A 99 5.23 13.55 8.55
C GLN A 99 4.94 12.62 9.75
N LYS A 100 3.75 12.67 10.31
CA LYS A 100 3.34 11.90 11.48
C LYS A 100 3.48 10.39 11.24
N GLY A 101 4.39 9.74 11.96
CA GLY A 101 4.65 8.31 11.86
C GLY A 101 4.96 7.67 13.21
N ARG A 102 5.27 6.38 13.17
CA ARG A 102 5.60 5.58 14.35
C ARG A 102 7.06 5.16 14.32
N PHE A 103 7.70 5.18 15.49
CA PHE A 103 9.04 4.69 15.67
C PHE A 103 9.02 3.25 16.17
N PHE A 104 9.83 2.42 15.56
CA PHE A 104 10.08 1.06 15.98
C PHE A 104 11.56 0.89 16.28
N THR A 105 11.87 0.11 17.31
CA THR A 105 13.26 -0.20 17.65
C THR A 105 13.45 -1.71 17.65
N TYR A 106 14.48 -2.14 16.96
CA TYR A 106 14.93 -3.53 16.96
C TYR A 106 16.29 -3.62 17.64
N ASP A 107 16.40 -4.47 18.64
CA ASP A 107 17.66 -4.77 19.33
C ASP A 107 18.09 -6.21 18.96
N GLY A 108 19.34 -6.37 18.57
CA GLY A 108 19.91 -7.66 18.20
C GLY A 108 21.38 -7.81 18.57
N SER A 109 21.93 -8.96 18.27
CA SER A 109 23.35 -9.29 18.33
C SER A 109 23.75 -10.03 17.08
N ILE A 110 25.01 -9.96 16.67
CA ILE A 110 25.49 -10.62 15.46
C ILE A 110 26.94 -11.08 15.65
N ASP A 111 27.23 -12.29 15.20
CA ASP A 111 28.58 -12.87 15.27
C ASP A 111 29.58 -12.15 14.34
N SER A 112 30.86 -12.45 14.52
CA SER A 112 31.91 -11.91 13.68
C SER A 112 31.78 -12.41 12.23
N LYS A 113 31.94 -11.50 11.26
CA LYS A 113 31.91 -11.78 9.82
C LYS A 113 30.66 -12.52 9.34
N LYS A 114 29.53 -12.32 10.01
CA LYS A 114 28.25 -12.89 9.61
C LYS A 114 27.32 -11.83 9.04
N ARG A 115 26.44 -12.32 8.16
CA ARG A 115 25.25 -11.63 7.69
C ARG A 115 24.04 -12.43 8.15
N GLU A 116 23.08 -11.75 8.72
CA GLU A 116 21.82 -12.31 9.21
C GLU A 116 20.65 -11.51 8.64
N GLU A 117 19.55 -12.21 8.38
CA GLU A 117 18.32 -11.61 7.89
C GLU A 117 17.23 -11.84 8.94
N GLU A 118 16.52 -10.76 9.25
CA GLU A 118 15.51 -10.75 10.28
C GLU A 118 14.21 -10.20 9.73
N GLU A 119 13.09 -10.79 10.16
CA GLU A 119 11.75 -10.38 9.78
C GLU A 119 11.13 -9.55 10.89
N LEU A 120 10.86 -8.27 10.59
CA LEU A 120 10.25 -7.34 11.53
C LEU A 120 8.78 -7.17 11.19
N VAL A 121 7.93 -7.36 12.19
CA VAL A 121 6.49 -7.15 12.05
C VAL A 121 6.15 -5.71 12.41
N LEU A 122 5.65 -4.96 11.43
CA LEU A 122 5.17 -3.60 11.58
C LEU A 122 3.64 -3.56 11.51
N GLU A 123 3.05 -2.60 12.20
CA GLU A 123 1.61 -2.35 12.10
C GLU A 123 1.31 -1.49 10.87
N ALA A 124 0.40 -1.98 10.02
CA ALA A 124 -0.11 -1.28 8.85
C ALA A 124 -1.65 -1.18 8.95
N PRO A 125 -2.18 -0.25 9.76
CA PRO A 125 -3.61 -0.18 10.04
C PRO A 125 -4.44 0.35 8.86
N TRP A 126 -3.82 1.05 7.91
CA TRP A 126 -4.51 1.68 6.78
C TRP A 126 -4.05 1.11 5.44
N CYS A 127 -4.88 1.24 4.41
CA CYS A 127 -4.48 1.03 3.02
C CYS A 127 -3.75 2.29 2.51
N GLY A 128 -2.91 2.12 1.50
CA GLY A 128 -2.13 3.21 0.91
C GLY A 128 -0.65 2.91 0.86
N LYS A 129 0.14 3.91 0.55
CA LYS A 129 1.60 3.80 0.45
C LYS A 129 2.25 4.01 1.81
N LEU A 130 2.88 2.96 2.34
CA LEU A 130 3.60 3.00 3.61
C LEU A 130 5.09 3.19 3.35
N TYR A 131 5.65 4.28 3.86
CA TYR A 131 7.07 4.58 3.83
C TYR A 131 7.74 4.04 5.10
N VAL A 132 8.72 3.19 4.95
CA VAL A 132 9.54 2.66 6.05
C VAL A 132 10.97 3.13 5.87
N SER A 133 11.46 3.94 6.79
CA SER A 133 12.81 4.47 6.74
C SER A 133 13.65 3.96 7.91
N MET A 134 14.88 3.58 7.64
CA MET A 134 15.88 3.28 8.67
C MET A 134 16.60 4.58 9.05
N ILE A 135 16.30 5.13 10.25
CA ILE A 135 16.84 6.43 10.67
C ILE A 135 18.29 6.34 11.11
N TYR A 136 18.56 5.39 11.98
CA TYR A 136 19.92 5.14 12.44
C TYR A 136 20.12 3.70 12.90
N ARG A 137 21.37 3.28 12.82
CA ARG A 137 21.90 2.09 13.46
C ARG A 137 22.80 2.51 14.61
N GLN A 138 22.64 1.89 15.76
CA GLN A 138 23.42 2.16 16.96
C GLN A 138 24.12 0.88 17.39
N THR A 139 25.41 0.97 17.63
CA THR A 139 26.23 -0.13 18.15
C THR A 139 26.71 0.20 19.55
N TYR A 140 26.89 -0.82 20.35
CA TYR A 140 27.34 -0.74 21.72
C TYR A 140 28.68 -1.49 21.87
N ASP A 141 29.47 -1.09 22.85
CA ASP A 141 30.57 -1.90 23.36
C ASP A 141 30.05 -3.09 24.18
N TYR A 142 30.93 -3.98 24.61
CA TYR A 142 30.57 -5.18 25.36
C TYR A 142 29.91 -4.92 26.71
N LEU A 143 30.25 -3.84 27.38
CA LEU A 143 29.64 -3.41 28.65
C LEU A 143 28.48 -2.42 28.45
N SER A 144 28.19 -2.05 27.21
CA SER A 144 27.16 -1.04 26.87
C SER A 144 27.39 0.34 27.50
N LEU A 145 28.64 0.69 27.83
CA LEU A 145 29.05 2.00 28.36
C LEU A 145 29.06 3.07 27.29
N PHE A 146 29.59 2.69 26.12
CA PHE A 146 29.67 3.59 24.97
C PHE A 146 28.71 3.16 23.90
N LYS A 147 27.95 4.13 23.43
CA LYS A 147 27.03 3.96 22.31
C LYS A 147 27.48 4.84 21.16
N THR A 148 27.53 4.29 19.96
CA THR A 148 27.86 5.05 18.76
C THR A 148 26.72 4.92 17.76
N ARG A 149 26.36 6.03 17.12
CA ARG A 149 25.27 6.09 16.13
C ARG A 149 25.84 6.36 14.75
N ALA A 150 25.30 5.67 13.77
CA ALA A 150 25.50 5.95 12.36
C ALA A 150 24.14 6.19 11.69
N LYS A 151 24.00 7.28 10.96
CA LYS A 151 22.80 7.53 10.15
C LYS A 151 22.71 6.46 9.06
N SER A 152 21.52 6.01 8.78
CA SER A 152 21.21 5.13 7.67
C SER A 152 20.20 5.85 6.77
N PHE A 153 20.40 5.80 5.46
CA PHE A 153 19.51 6.43 4.47
C PHE A 153 18.88 5.34 3.59
N CYS A 154 18.38 4.29 4.24
CA CYS A 154 17.62 3.24 3.55
C CYS A 154 16.13 3.53 3.74
N GLU A 155 15.40 3.61 2.64
CA GLU A 155 13.96 3.78 2.60
C GLU A 155 13.35 2.66 1.77
N GLU A 156 12.19 2.19 2.18
CA GLU A 156 11.38 1.22 1.48
C GLU A 156 9.95 1.73 1.38
N GLU A 157 9.36 1.58 0.22
CA GLU A 157 7.97 1.95 -0.06
C GLU A 157 7.17 0.67 -0.24
N ILE A 158 6.13 0.50 0.57
CA ILE A 158 5.29 -0.69 0.58
C ILE A 158 3.86 -0.27 0.29
N ALA A 159 3.27 -0.79 -0.79
CA ALA A 159 1.87 -0.59 -1.09
C ALA A 159 1.00 -1.56 -0.26
N VAL A 160 0.18 -1.01 0.62
CA VAL A 160 -0.76 -1.77 1.45
C VAL A 160 -2.12 -1.78 0.77
N LEU A 161 -2.46 -2.87 0.10
CA LEU A 161 -3.74 -3.04 -0.60
C LEU A 161 -4.87 -3.38 0.37
N PRO A 162 -6.12 -3.03 0.03
CA PRO A 162 -7.31 -3.42 0.79
C PRO A 162 -7.45 -4.93 0.95
N SER A 163 -8.18 -5.34 1.98
CA SER A 163 -8.41 -6.76 2.29
C SER A 163 -9.35 -7.49 1.33
N GLY A 164 -9.96 -6.76 0.37
CA GLY A 164 -10.73 -7.36 -0.72
C GLY A 164 -12.14 -7.81 -0.33
N PHE A 165 -12.79 -7.13 0.62
CA PHE A 165 -14.22 -7.35 0.92
C PHE A 165 -15.08 -6.67 -0.14
N PRO A 166 -15.77 -7.45 -1.00
CA PRO A 166 -16.65 -6.87 -2.01
C PRO A 166 -17.94 -6.38 -1.36
N LEU A 167 -18.31 -5.15 -1.67
CA LEU A 167 -19.61 -4.59 -1.32
C LEU A 167 -20.72 -5.33 -2.09
N THR A 168 -21.82 -5.66 -1.43
CA THR A 168 -22.96 -6.24 -2.12
C THR A 168 -23.73 -5.14 -2.85
N VAL A 169 -23.55 -5.07 -4.17
CA VAL A 169 -24.29 -4.16 -5.05
C VAL A 169 -25.27 -4.99 -5.87
N ARG A 170 -26.53 -4.60 -5.93
CA ARG A 170 -27.55 -5.20 -6.81
C ARG A 170 -28.01 -4.16 -7.81
N LEU A 171 -27.72 -4.38 -9.07
CA LEU A 171 -28.21 -3.56 -10.17
C LEU A 171 -29.55 -4.12 -10.65
N SER A 172 -30.56 -3.28 -10.65
CA SER A 172 -31.81 -3.61 -11.37
C SER A 172 -31.54 -3.56 -12.87
N SER A 173 -32.18 -4.47 -13.62
CA SER A 173 -32.04 -4.53 -15.08
C SER A 173 -32.42 -3.22 -15.81
N SER A 174 -33.20 -2.34 -15.17
CA SER A 174 -33.55 -1.02 -15.70
C SER A 174 -32.38 -0.02 -15.56
N ALA A 175 -31.58 -0.10 -14.48
CA ALA A 175 -30.46 0.81 -14.24
C ALA A 175 -29.26 0.54 -15.18
N ALA A 176 -29.08 -0.71 -15.58
CA ALA A 176 -28.06 -1.10 -16.56
C ALA A 176 -28.34 -0.59 -17.99
N TRP A 177 -29.60 -0.31 -18.32
CA TRP A 177 -29.99 0.16 -19.64
C TRP A 177 -29.82 1.67 -19.86
N GLU A 178 -29.87 2.48 -18.83
CA GLU A 178 -29.81 3.96 -18.94
C GLU A 178 -28.38 4.49 -19.13
N ASN A 179 -27.35 3.70 -18.79
CA ASN A 179 -25.94 4.08 -18.97
C ASN A 179 -25.39 3.89 -20.40
N ARG A 180 -26.26 3.66 -21.41
CA ARG A 180 -25.84 3.64 -22.80
C ARG A 180 -25.58 5.06 -23.30
N GLY A 181 -24.41 5.57 -22.99
CA GLY A 181 -23.86 6.77 -23.63
C GLY A 181 -23.76 6.54 -25.13
N TYR A 182 -24.26 7.49 -25.89
CA TYR A 182 -24.23 7.54 -27.35
C TYR A 182 -22.79 7.44 -27.85
N GLU A 183 -22.30 6.26 -28.17
CA GLU A 183 -21.19 6.09 -29.11
C GLU A 183 -21.77 5.73 -30.46
N GLU A 184 -22.09 6.75 -31.25
CA GLU A 184 -22.18 6.66 -32.70
C GLU A 184 -20.77 6.37 -33.25
N ASP A 185 -20.70 5.39 -34.17
CA ASP A 185 -19.59 5.10 -35.06
C ASP A 185 -18.35 4.35 -34.50
N ALA A 186 -18.53 3.09 -34.16
CA ALA A 186 -17.43 2.13 -34.23
C ALA A 186 -17.78 0.97 -35.19
N ALA A 187 -16.97 0.82 -36.22
CA ALA A 187 -17.12 -0.23 -37.23
C ALA A 187 -17.10 -1.63 -36.62
N PRO A 188 -17.92 -2.60 -37.10
CA PRO A 188 -18.08 -3.90 -36.47
C PRO A 188 -16.83 -4.77 -36.65
N GLN A 189 -16.11 -5.07 -35.57
CA GLN A 189 -15.11 -6.12 -35.57
C GLN A 189 -15.78 -7.49 -35.46
N ALA A 190 -15.50 -8.35 -36.43
CA ALA A 190 -16.07 -9.66 -36.59
C ALA A 190 -15.41 -10.69 -35.65
N GLY A 191 -16.18 -11.36 -34.78
CA GLY A 191 -15.69 -12.56 -34.13
C GLY A 191 -16.36 -12.93 -32.80
N GLY A 192 -17.55 -13.53 -32.81
CA GLY A 192 -18.10 -14.20 -31.63
C GLY A 192 -19.14 -15.24 -32.11
N SER A 193 -18.90 -16.53 -31.83
CA SER A 193 -19.87 -17.59 -32.13
C SER A 193 -20.50 -18.04 -30.81
N GLY A 194 -21.72 -17.54 -30.52
CA GLY A 194 -22.44 -17.98 -29.31
C GLY A 194 -23.59 -17.10 -28.83
N GLY A 195 -23.79 -15.90 -29.35
CA GLY A 195 -24.85 -15.01 -28.89
C GLY A 195 -26.25 -15.36 -29.44
N GLU A 196 -27.32 -14.85 -28.79
CA GLU A 196 -28.68 -14.91 -29.29
C GLU A 196 -28.79 -14.24 -30.65
N ILE A 197 -29.61 -14.85 -31.53
CA ILE A 197 -29.85 -14.32 -32.90
C ILE A 197 -30.77 -13.11 -32.77
N ARG A 198 -30.24 -11.91 -33.02
CA ARG A 198 -31.02 -10.67 -32.99
C ARG A 198 -31.99 -10.59 -34.14
N GLN A 199 -31.50 -10.86 -35.36
CA GLN A 199 -32.33 -10.83 -36.56
C GLN A 199 -31.70 -11.66 -37.70
N LEU A 200 -32.51 -11.95 -38.73
CA LEU A 200 -32.08 -12.54 -39.98
C LEU A 200 -32.11 -11.44 -41.05
N ARG A 201 -30.97 -11.13 -41.68
CA ARG A 201 -30.91 -10.21 -42.83
C ARG A 201 -30.48 -10.92 -44.09
N GLU A 202 -30.75 -10.31 -45.24
CA GLU A 202 -30.29 -10.85 -46.52
C GLU A 202 -28.73 -10.83 -46.59
N TYR A 203 -28.19 -11.88 -47.20
CA TYR A 203 -26.75 -12.05 -47.43
C TYR A 203 -26.21 -10.94 -48.34
N VAL A 204 -25.09 -10.35 -47.96
CA VAL A 204 -24.31 -9.40 -48.75
C VAL A 204 -22.96 -10.03 -49.07
N PRO A 205 -22.43 -9.88 -50.29
CA PRO A 205 -21.07 -10.37 -50.64
C PRO A 205 -20.02 -9.84 -49.67
N GLY A 206 -19.35 -10.78 -48.95
CA GLY A 206 -18.40 -10.48 -47.85
C GLY A 206 -18.82 -11.07 -46.51
N ASP A 207 -20.08 -11.48 -46.36
CA ASP A 207 -20.55 -12.17 -45.15
C ASP A 207 -19.96 -13.57 -45.04
N LEU A 208 -19.70 -13.99 -43.81
CA LEU A 208 -19.17 -15.32 -43.51
C LEU A 208 -20.21 -16.40 -43.78
N VAL A 209 -19.93 -17.33 -44.69
CA VAL A 209 -20.81 -18.44 -45.12
C VAL A 209 -21.29 -19.27 -43.92
N ARG A 210 -20.49 -19.43 -42.88
CA ARG A 210 -20.86 -20.14 -41.64
C ARG A 210 -21.96 -19.46 -40.83
N ARG A 211 -22.30 -18.19 -41.12
CA ARG A 211 -23.38 -17.45 -40.45
C ARG A 211 -24.68 -17.54 -41.20
N ILE A 212 -24.72 -18.21 -42.36
CA ILE A 212 -25.98 -18.41 -43.14
C ILE A 212 -26.91 -19.33 -42.37
N HIS A 213 -28.16 -18.90 -42.24
CA HIS A 213 -29.24 -19.70 -41.64
C HIS A 213 -29.87 -20.59 -42.71
N TRP A 214 -29.20 -21.69 -43.04
CA TRP A 214 -29.59 -22.57 -44.16
C TRP A 214 -31.05 -23.00 -44.16
N ASN A 215 -31.60 -23.35 -42.99
CA ASN A 215 -32.98 -23.82 -42.86
C ASN A 215 -34.02 -22.73 -43.22
N GLN A 216 -33.79 -21.48 -42.83
CA GLN A 216 -34.69 -20.38 -43.18
C GLN A 216 -34.44 -19.90 -44.62
N SER A 217 -33.19 -19.90 -45.07
CA SER A 217 -32.81 -19.56 -46.46
C SER A 217 -33.50 -20.51 -47.47
N ALA A 218 -33.52 -21.81 -47.15
CA ALA A 218 -34.21 -22.80 -47.98
C ALA A 218 -35.76 -22.64 -48.05
N ARG A 219 -36.36 -22.03 -47.03
CA ARG A 219 -37.81 -21.78 -46.99
C ARG A 219 -38.19 -20.48 -47.71
N THR A 220 -37.33 -19.49 -47.73
CA THR A 220 -37.61 -18.17 -48.28
C THR A 220 -37.03 -17.95 -49.66
N ASP A 221 -36.27 -18.92 -50.18
CA ASP A 221 -35.54 -18.88 -51.45
C ASP A 221 -34.55 -17.67 -51.55
N ARG A 222 -34.08 -17.21 -50.40
CA ARG A 222 -33.12 -16.12 -50.25
C ARG A 222 -32.07 -16.49 -49.22
N LEU A 223 -30.82 -16.13 -49.46
CA LEU A 223 -29.76 -16.36 -48.47
C LEU A 223 -29.93 -15.40 -47.30
N LEU A 224 -30.18 -15.95 -46.11
CA LEU A 224 -30.34 -15.19 -44.89
C LEU A 224 -29.14 -15.45 -43.94
N VAL A 225 -28.55 -14.40 -43.40
CA VAL A 225 -27.44 -14.44 -42.47
C VAL A 225 -27.95 -14.16 -41.07
N LYS A 226 -27.47 -14.94 -40.10
CA LYS A 226 -27.71 -14.73 -38.67
C LYS A 226 -26.90 -13.55 -38.20
N GLU A 227 -27.57 -12.53 -37.75
CA GLU A 227 -26.98 -11.40 -37.04
C GLU A 227 -27.14 -11.66 -35.55
N PHE A 228 -26.02 -11.89 -34.88
CA PHE A 228 -25.99 -12.16 -33.46
C PHE A 228 -26.08 -10.86 -32.69
N GLN A 229 -26.76 -10.87 -31.56
CA GLN A 229 -26.68 -9.76 -30.61
C GLN A 229 -25.25 -9.70 -30.09
N LYS A 230 -24.59 -8.55 -30.25
CA LYS A 230 -23.33 -8.31 -29.59
C LYS A 230 -23.65 -8.35 -28.09
N GLU A 231 -23.05 -9.25 -27.31
CA GLU A 231 -23.03 -9.11 -25.87
C GLU A 231 -22.26 -7.84 -25.61
N GLU A 232 -22.98 -6.73 -25.46
CA GLU A 232 -22.36 -5.50 -24.94
C GLU A 232 -22.04 -5.80 -23.48
N GLU A 233 -20.77 -5.85 -23.15
CA GLU A 233 -20.32 -5.92 -21.77
C GLU A 233 -20.94 -4.70 -21.05
N GLU A 234 -21.82 -4.96 -20.11
CA GLU A 234 -22.46 -3.91 -19.33
C GLU A 234 -21.36 -3.19 -18.55
N SER A 235 -21.10 -1.91 -18.86
CA SER A 235 -20.13 -1.10 -18.16
C SER A 235 -20.84 -0.12 -17.25
N VAL A 236 -20.36 0.00 -16.02
CA VAL A 236 -20.86 0.93 -15.00
C VAL A 236 -19.84 2.04 -14.81
N SER A 237 -20.25 3.29 -14.95
CA SER A 237 -19.41 4.45 -14.71
C SER A 237 -19.26 4.73 -13.22
N LEU A 238 -18.01 4.90 -12.76
CA LEU A 238 -17.65 5.28 -11.41
C LEU A 238 -16.73 6.52 -11.46
N TYR A 239 -17.22 7.63 -10.96
CA TYR A 239 -16.46 8.85 -10.84
C TYR A 239 -15.86 8.98 -9.43
N LEU A 240 -14.56 9.30 -9.35
CA LEU A 240 -13.87 9.56 -8.09
C LEU A 240 -13.75 11.07 -7.90
N ASP A 241 -14.42 11.59 -6.88
CA ASP A 241 -14.39 13.00 -6.52
C ASP A 241 -13.35 13.24 -5.41
N PHE A 242 -12.24 13.85 -5.78
CA PHE A 242 -11.15 14.20 -4.89
C PHE A 242 -11.24 15.65 -4.36
N SER A 243 -12.39 16.31 -4.52
CA SER A 243 -12.61 17.63 -3.97
C SER A 243 -12.86 17.60 -2.47
N GLY A 244 -12.35 18.60 -1.74
CA GLY A 244 -12.55 18.73 -0.30
C GLY A 244 -12.08 20.09 0.23
N GLU A 245 -12.49 20.42 1.46
CA GLU A 245 -12.06 21.65 2.15
C GLU A 245 -10.67 21.50 2.77
N GLU A 246 -10.38 20.33 3.33
CA GLU A 246 -9.12 19.97 3.98
C GLU A 246 -8.51 18.76 3.32
N GLU A 247 -7.18 18.72 3.29
CA GLU A 247 -6.43 17.55 2.78
C GLU A 247 -6.69 16.33 3.67
N PRO A 248 -7.11 15.19 3.09
CA PRO A 248 -7.43 14.00 3.86
C PRO A 248 -6.19 13.42 4.55
N ARG A 249 -6.38 12.92 5.75
CA ARG A 249 -5.34 12.20 6.49
C ARG A 249 -5.20 10.76 5.98
N ALA A 250 -4.08 10.14 6.27
CA ALA A 250 -3.80 8.74 5.89
C ALA A 250 -4.92 7.75 6.26
N LYS A 251 -5.61 7.98 7.38
CA LYS A 251 -6.77 7.17 7.78
C LYS A 251 -7.96 7.33 6.82
N GLU A 252 -8.19 8.52 6.34
CA GLU A 252 -9.30 8.86 5.44
C GLU A 252 -9.03 8.34 4.04
N TRP A 253 -7.81 8.52 3.55
CA TRP A 253 -7.33 7.88 2.32
C TRP A 253 -7.45 6.35 2.39
N GLY A 254 -7.01 5.75 3.49
CA GLY A 254 -7.11 4.31 3.68
C GLY A 254 -8.55 3.78 3.64
N ALA A 255 -9.51 4.51 4.24
CA ALA A 255 -10.92 4.18 4.18
C ALA A 255 -11.50 4.37 2.76
N PHE A 256 -11.13 5.46 2.08
CA PHE A 256 -11.52 5.71 0.69
C PHE A 256 -11.09 4.57 -0.23
N TYR A 257 -9.83 4.15 -0.20
CA TYR A 257 -9.33 3.04 -1.01
C TYR A 257 -10.01 1.71 -0.69
N GLN A 258 -10.38 1.51 0.56
CA GLN A 258 -11.10 0.32 0.98
C GLN A 258 -12.52 0.28 0.41
N ILE A 259 -13.25 1.40 0.46
CA ILE A 259 -14.58 1.54 -0.12
C ILE A 259 -14.50 1.40 -1.64
N LEU A 260 -13.54 2.07 -2.29
CA LEU A 260 -13.31 1.98 -3.73
C LEU A 260 -13.11 0.54 -4.18
N SER A 261 -12.20 -0.18 -3.51
CA SER A 261 -11.96 -1.60 -3.81
C SER A 261 -13.22 -2.44 -3.60
N GLY A 262 -13.93 -2.24 -2.49
CA GLY A 262 -15.16 -2.96 -2.18
C GLY A 262 -16.26 -2.72 -3.22
N LEU A 263 -16.43 -1.49 -3.66
CA LEU A 263 -17.43 -1.10 -4.69
C LEU A 263 -17.07 -1.70 -6.04
N ILE A 264 -15.83 -1.57 -6.51
CA ILE A 264 -15.39 -2.16 -7.78
C ILE A 264 -15.54 -3.68 -7.75
N LEU A 265 -15.07 -4.36 -6.71
CA LEU A 265 -15.21 -5.82 -6.60
C LEU A 265 -16.67 -6.27 -6.50
N GLY A 266 -17.54 -5.46 -5.89
CA GLY A 266 -18.98 -5.71 -5.85
C GLY A 266 -19.61 -5.64 -7.23
N LEU A 267 -19.30 -4.60 -8.00
CA LEU A 267 -19.80 -4.42 -9.37
C LEU A 267 -19.28 -5.51 -10.32
N LEU A 268 -18.01 -5.89 -10.20
CA LEU A 268 -17.44 -6.98 -10.99
C LEU A 268 -18.11 -8.34 -10.72
N LYS A 269 -18.60 -8.58 -9.48
CA LYS A 269 -19.39 -9.79 -9.18
C LYS A 269 -20.72 -9.85 -9.93
N GLU A 270 -21.35 -8.71 -10.17
CA GLU A 270 -22.54 -8.56 -11.00
C GLU A 270 -22.25 -8.62 -12.52
N LYS A 271 -21.01 -9.00 -12.88
CA LYS A 271 -20.49 -9.12 -14.26
C LYS A 271 -20.49 -7.81 -15.05
N ALA A 272 -20.49 -6.67 -14.38
CA ALA A 272 -20.37 -5.36 -15.00
C ALA A 272 -18.89 -4.93 -15.06
N ALA A 273 -18.39 -4.53 -16.23
CA ALA A 273 -17.14 -3.83 -16.34
C ALA A 273 -17.29 -2.44 -15.68
N VAL A 274 -16.25 -1.97 -14.96
CA VAL A 274 -16.31 -0.68 -14.26
C VAL A 274 -15.41 0.31 -14.95
N GLN A 275 -15.98 1.41 -15.44
CA GLN A 275 -15.23 2.52 -16.01
C GLN A 275 -14.97 3.57 -14.92
N VAL A 276 -13.75 3.58 -14.38
CA VAL A 276 -13.36 4.49 -13.31
C VAL A 276 -12.76 5.76 -13.91
N SER A 277 -13.29 6.92 -13.54
CA SER A 277 -12.84 8.21 -14.02
C SER A 277 -12.58 9.19 -12.87
N TRP A 278 -11.60 10.07 -13.03
CA TRP A 278 -11.26 11.10 -12.04
C TRP A 278 -10.58 12.29 -12.70
N GLU A 279 -10.59 13.40 -12.00
CA GLU A 279 -9.83 14.59 -12.34
C GLU A 279 -8.71 14.80 -11.31
N ASP A 280 -7.52 15.16 -11.76
CA ASP A 280 -6.42 15.51 -10.86
C ASP A 280 -6.40 17.01 -10.52
N SER A 281 -5.55 17.40 -9.56
CA SER A 281 -5.41 18.80 -9.12
C SER A 281 -4.94 19.76 -10.23
N ARG A 282 -4.52 19.23 -11.39
CA ARG A 282 -4.13 20.01 -12.57
C ARG A 282 -5.26 20.16 -13.59
N GLY A 283 -6.44 19.59 -13.32
CA GLY A 283 -7.57 19.56 -14.24
C GLY A 283 -7.41 18.54 -15.36
N GLN A 284 -6.51 17.54 -15.21
CA GLN A 284 -6.35 16.47 -16.16
C GLN A 284 -7.35 15.35 -15.86
N PHE A 285 -8.24 15.08 -16.80
CA PHE A 285 -9.18 13.98 -16.71
C PHE A 285 -8.50 12.65 -17.07
N SER A 286 -8.69 11.66 -16.24
CA SER A 286 -8.18 10.30 -16.45
C SER A 286 -9.32 9.30 -16.35
N CYS A 287 -9.26 8.24 -17.18
CA CYS A 287 -10.27 7.19 -17.19
C CYS A 287 -9.57 5.83 -17.37
N GLN A 288 -10.02 4.83 -16.60
CA GLN A 288 -9.50 3.47 -16.67
C GLN A 288 -10.65 2.46 -16.56
N GLU A 289 -10.68 1.51 -17.47
CA GLU A 289 -11.62 0.39 -17.43
C GLU A 289 -11.06 -0.73 -16.54
N VAL A 290 -11.90 -1.30 -15.70
CA VAL A 290 -11.58 -2.39 -14.77
C VAL A 290 -12.53 -3.55 -15.00
N LYS A 291 -12.00 -4.71 -15.43
CA LYS A 291 -12.76 -5.93 -15.75
C LYS A 291 -12.47 -7.08 -14.78
N ASN A 292 -11.40 -6.99 -14.01
CA ASN A 292 -10.98 -8.04 -13.10
C ASN A 292 -10.28 -7.51 -11.85
N GLU A 293 -10.06 -8.38 -10.87
CA GLU A 293 -9.39 -8.03 -9.61
C GLU A 293 -7.95 -7.51 -9.81
N GLN A 294 -7.23 -8.02 -10.81
CA GLN A 294 -5.86 -7.58 -11.07
C GLN A 294 -5.80 -6.14 -11.59
N GLU A 295 -6.74 -5.78 -12.45
CA GLU A 295 -6.87 -4.40 -12.95
C GLU A 295 -7.31 -3.44 -11.83
N CYS A 296 -8.19 -3.90 -10.92
CA CYS A 296 -8.53 -3.14 -9.72
C CYS A 296 -7.30 -2.87 -8.85
N MET A 297 -6.44 -3.87 -8.63
CA MET A 297 -5.18 -3.67 -7.91
C MET A 297 -4.25 -2.70 -8.63
N SER A 298 -4.14 -2.80 -9.95
CA SER A 298 -3.32 -1.90 -10.76
C SER A 298 -3.80 -0.45 -10.69
N LEU A 299 -5.12 -0.25 -10.70
CA LEU A 299 -5.73 1.07 -10.50
C LEU A 299 -5.37 1.64 -9.12
N LEU A 300 -5.50 0.83 -8.06
CA LEU A 300 -5.16 1.28 -6.70
C LEU A 300 -3.68 1.69 -6.58
N LEU A 301 -2.77 0.90 -7.15
CA LEU A 301 -1.34 1.25 -7.17
C LEU A 301 -1.09 2.55 -7.92
N LEU A 302 -1.76 2.76 -9.05
CA LEU A 302 -1.66 4.02 -9.81
C LEU A 302 -2.16 5.22 -9.00
N LEU A 303 -3.27 5.06 -8.26
CA LEU A 303 -3.79 6.11 -7.39
C LEU A 303 -2.83 6.41 -6.22
N TYR A 304 -2.23 5.39 -5.60
CA TYR A 304 -1.23 5.57 -4.55
C TYR A 304 -0.01 6.36 -5.03
N ASP A 305 0.46 6.13 -6.25
CA ASP A 305 1.60 6.85 -6.80
C ASP A 305 1.29 8.31 -7.13
N ARG A 306 0.02 8.65 -7.32
CA ARG A 306 -0.44 10.00 -7.66
C ARG A 306 -1.16 10.72 -6.52
N GLU A 307 -1.23 10.15 -5.31
CA GLU A 307 -2.01 10.66 -4.18
C GLU A 307 -1.79 12.15 -3.91
N GLU A 308 -0.54 12.64 -3.96
CA GLU A 308 -0.20 14.06 -3.79
C GLU A 308 -0.83 14.98 -4.85
N MET A 309 -1.23 14.44 -6.02
CA MET A 309 -1.81 15.19 -7.14
C MET A 309 -3.32 15.01 -7.25
N LEU A 310 -3.93 14.13 -6.44
CA LEU A 310 -5.36 13.84 -6.55
C LEU A 310 -6.21 14.88 -5.82
N PHE A 311 -5.76 15.36 -4.66
CA PHE A 311 -6.57 16.26 -3.85
C PHE A 311 -6.80 17.62 -4.51
N ILE A 312 -8.08 18.00 -4.63
CA ILE A 312 -8.53 19.27 -5.20
C ILE A 312 -9.17 20.11 -4.09
N LYS A 313 -8.55 21.22 -3.74
CA LYS A 313 -9.13 22.15 -2.77
C LYS A 313 -10.27 22.94 -3.41
N SER A 314 -11.48 22.42 -3.30
CA SER A 314 -12.69 23.04 -3.84
C SER A 314 -13.90 22.69 -2.96
N ALA A 315 -14.80 23.64 -2.83
CA ALA A 315 -16.11 23.42 -2.19
C ALA A 315 -17.15 22.85 -3.17
N SER A 316 -16.88 22.84 -4.48
CA SER A 316 -17.81 22.34 -5.48
C SER A 316 -17.61 20.85 -5.69
N ARG A 317 -18.65 20.07 -5.44
CA ARG A 317 -18.70 18.64 -5.71
C ARG A 317 -18.92 18.45 -7.21
N GLY A 318 -17.89 17.95 -7.90
CA GLY A 318 -18.03 17.42 -9.26
C GLY A 318 -18.65 16.03 -9.17
N GLY A 319 -19.73 15.79 -9.82
CA GLY A 319 -20.35 14.48 -9.95
C GLY A 319 -20.65 14.19 -11.41
N GLN A 320 -20.52 12.91 -11.81
CA GLN A 320 -21.02 12.49 -13.11
C GLN A 320 -22.50 12.10 -12.95
N PRO A 321 -23.43 12.74 -13.69
CA PRO A 321 -24.87 12.55 -13.47
C PRO A 321 -25.37 11.13 -13.77
N ASP A 322 -24.61 10.34 -14.53
CA ASP A 322 -25.06 9.05 -15.09
C ASP A 322 -24.35 7.82 -14.49
N GLY A 323 -23.87 7.88 -13.24
CA GLY A 323 -23.15 6.75 -12.65
C GLY A 323 -22.98 6.84 -11.14
N PHE A 324 -22.07 6.02 -10.62
CA PHE A 324 -21.64 6.11 -9.23
C PHE A 324 -20.63 7.23 -9.06
N THR A 325 -20.71 7.93 -7.94
CA THR A 325 -19.68 8.86 -7.49
C THR A 325 -19.23 8.48 -6.10
N LEU A 326 -17.92 8.36 -5.88
CA LEU A 326 -17.30 8.16 -4.58
C LEU A 326 -16.49 9.40 -4.23
N ASN A 327 -16.78 10.05 -3.09
CA ASN A 327 -16.06 11.23 -2.62
C ASN A 327 -15.11 10.90 -1.45
N LEU A 328 -14.24 11.84 -1.11
CA LEU A 328 -13.31 11.74 0.03
C LEU A 328 -14.02 11.68 1.39
N ASP A 329 -15.25 12.16 1.50
CA ASP A 329 -16.09 12.04 2.70
C ASP A 329 -16.67 10.64 2.90
N ARG A 330 -16.30 9.69 2.05
CA ARG A 330 -16.74 8.27 2.08
C ARG A 330 -18.23 8.11 1.77
N GLU A 331 -18.77 9.01 0.98
CA GLU A 331 -20.14 8.94 0.50
C GLU A 331 -20.15 8.36 -0.91
N VAL A 332 -21.01 7.41 -1.11
CA VAL A 332 -21.31 6.83 -2.43
C VAL A 332 -22.62 7.41 -2.91
N TYR A 333 -22.60 8.05 -4.04
CA TYR A 333 -23.77 8.58 -4.71
C TYR A 333 -24.08 7.74 -5.95
N PHE A 334 -25.36 7.64 -6.27
CA PHE A 334 -25.83 7.14 -7.54
C PHE A 334 -26.81 8.15 -8.13
N LYS A 335 -26.52 8.65 -9.34
CA LYS A 335 -27.18 9.80 -9.93
C LYS A 335 -27.14 11.00 -8.95
N GLU A 336 -28.26 11.57 -8.58
CA GLU A 336 -28.33 12.74 -7.66
C GLU A 336 -28.56 12.36 -6.19
N GLY A 337 -28.71 11.05 -5.88
CA GLY A 337 -29.01 10.56 -4.54
C GLY A 337 -27.83 9.96 -3.80
N CYS A 338 -27.63 10.32 -2.52
CA CYS A 338 -26.66 9.64 -1.67
C CYS A 338 -27.15 8.21 -1.37
N ALA A 339 -26.44 7.21 -1.89
CA ALA A 339 -26.78 5.81 -1.67
C ALA A 339 -26.35 5.35 -0.27
N HIS A 340 -25.15 5.72 0.17
CA HIS A 340 -24.63 5.35 1.49
C HIS A 340 -23.45 6.24 1.91
N LYS A 341 -23.31 6.46 3.22
CA LYS A 341 -22.14 7.12 3.84
C LYS A 341 -21.48 6.16 4.81
N PHE A 342 -20.23 5.81 4.55
CA PHE A 342 -19.45 4.90 5.37
C PHE A 342 -18.78 5.60 6.55
N SER A 343 -18.78 4.95 7.71
CA SER A 343 -18.09 5.47 8.90
C SER A 343 -16.57 5.24 8.78
N LEU A 344 -15.79 6.13 9.42
CA LEU A 344 -14.33 6.03 9.39
C LEU A 344 -13.80 4.88 10.27
N GLU A 345 -14.55 4.49 11.32
CA GLU A 345 -14.09 3.52 12.32
C GLU A 345 -14.49 2.08 11.98
N ASN A 346 -15.64 1.88 11.38
CA ASN A 346 -16.22 0.56 11.11
C ASN A 346 -16.34 0.24 9.60
N CYS A 347 -15.58 0.94 8.76
CA CYS A 347 -15.67 0.82 7.30
C CYS A 347 -15.63 -0.63 6.80
N GLU A 348 -14.79 -1.51 7.37
CA GLU A 348 -14.68 -2.91 6.98
C GLU A 348 -15.95 -3.72 7.28
N LYS A 349 -16.52 -3.52 8.47
CA LYS A 349 -17.76 -4.20 8.87
C LYS A 349 -18.96 -3.71 8.05
N GLU A 350 -19.00 -2.39 7.83
CA GLU A 350 -20.06 -1.78 7.02
C GLU A 350 -20.02 -2.26 5.57
N LEU A 351 -18.82 -2.50 4.99
CA LEU A 351 -18.68 -3.07 3.66
C LEU A 351 -19.22 -4.51 3.56
N GLU A 352 -19.09 -5.30 4.63
CA GLU A 352 -19.62 -6.67 4.68
C GLU A 352 -21.16 -6.69 4.85
N GLU A 353 -21.69 -5.78 5.66
CA GLU A 353 -23.11 -5.74 6.06
C GLU A 353 -23.99 -4.93 5.11
N THR A 354 -23.41 -3.94 4.43
CA THR A 354 -24.16 -3.00 3.60
C THR A 354 -24.51 -3.62 2.23
N GLN A 355 -25.79 -3.47 1.85
CA GLN A 355 -26.27 -3.80 0.50
C GLN A 355 -26.73 -2.50 -0.17
N ILE A 356 -26.13 -2.17 -1.30
CA ILE A 356 -26.59 -1.07 -2.15
C ILE A 356 -27.49 -1.67 -3.23
N ILE A 357 -28.78 -1.37 -3.15
CA ILE A 357 -29.78 -1.78 -4.13
C ILE A 357 -30.12 -0.57 -4.99
N ILE A 358 -29.90 -0.69 -6.29
CA ILE A 358 -30.16 0.37 -7.26
C ILE A 358 -31.32 -0.10 -8.13
N CYS A 359 -32.44 0.60 -7.98
CA CYS A 359 -33.69 0.34 -8.74
C CYS A 359 -33.76 1.25 -9.95
#